data_0dcdf384944d3cbd93088a209f9bd16c
#
_entry.id   0dcdf384944d3cbd93088a209f9bd16c
#
_cell.length_a   1.000
_cell.length_b   1.000
_cell.length_c   1.000
_cell.angle_alpha   90.00
_cell.angle_beta   90.00
_cell.angle_gamma   90.00
#
_symmetry.space_group_name_H-M   'P 1'
#
loop_
_entity.id
_entity.type
_entity.pdbx_description
1 polymer ?
#
loop_
_entity_poly.entity_id
_entity_poly.type
_entity_poly.pdbx_seq_one_letter_code
_entity_poly.pdbx_strand_id
1 'polypeptide(L)'
;THVRVTRTKKQKCFSVKDRCPRIKKRTEEIGKMSEKLKVGILGGTGMVGQRFISLLENHPWFEVTTIAASPRSAGKTYEQAVGDRWKMDTPMPEAVKNIVVMNVNEVEQVASQVDFVFSAVDMTKEEIKKIEEDYAKTETPVVSNNSAHRWTPDVPMVVPEINPQHMEVIKYQKERLGTKRGFVAVKPNCSIQSYAPVLTAWKEFEPYEVVATTYQAISGAGKTFKDWPEMLGNIIPYIGGEEEKSEKEPLRIWGHVDDEKKQIVPATSPVITCQCIRVPVLNGHTAAVFVKFKKKPTKEQLIEALKNYSGVPQELKLPSAPEHFIQYLEEDNRPQVSLDVNFEHGMGISVGRLREDTVYDWKFVGLSHNTVRGAAGGAVLCAELLKAQGYITKK
;
A
#
# COMPACT_ATOMS: atom_id res chain seq x y z
N THR A 1 -30.25 32.59 -46.63
CA THR A 1 -30.56 31.83 -45.39
C THR A 1 -29.25 31.45 -44.71
N HIS A 2 -28.94 32.19 -43.65
CA HIS A 2 -27.68 32.01 -42.89
C HIS A 2 -27.88 30.91 -41.84
N VAL A 3 -27.08 29.88 -41.90
CA VAL A 3 -26.94 28.87 -40.83
C VAL A 3 -25.86 29.30 -39.89
N ARG A 4 -26.22 29.64 -38.64
CA ARG A 4 -25.28 29.90 -37.54
C ARG A 4 -24.71 28.58 -37.05
N VAL A 5 -23.39 28.39 -37.17
CA VAL A 5 -22.63 27.31 -36.53
C VAL A 5 -22.36 27.73 -35.07
N THR A 6 -22.98 27.04 -34.13
CA THR A 6 -22.73 27.20 -32.70
C THR A 6 -21.40 26.49 -32.34
N ARG A 7 -20.44 27.29 -31.89
CA ARG A 7 -19.17 26.78 -31.33
C ARG A 7 -19.44 26.03 -30.03
N THR A 8 -19.19 24.74 -30.02
CA THR A 8 -19.09 23.91 -28.81
C THR A 8 -17.89 24.34 -27.99
N LYS A 9 -18.12 24.65 -26.70
CA LYS A 9 -17.10 24.96 -25.72
C LYS A 9 -16.21 23.73 -25.51
N LYS A 10 -14.93 23.79 -25.89
CA LYS A 10 -13.89 22.83 -25.47
C LYS A 10 -13.78 22.88 -23.95
N GLN A 11 -14.16 21.78 -23.31
CA GLN A 11 -13.83 21.55 -21.91
C GLN A 11 -12.31 21.48 -21.80
N LYS A 12 -11.70 22.48 -21.14
CA LYS A 12 -10.27 22.48 -20.81
C LYS A 12 -10.03 21.41 -19.76
N CYS A 13 -9.27 20.39 -20.10
CA CYS A 13 -8.63 19.51 -19.14
C CYS A 13 -7.71 20.39 -18.28
N PHE A 14 -8.07 20.62 -17.03
CA PHE A 14 -7.21 21.31 -16.07
C PHE A 14 -6.11 20.35 -15.61
N SER A 15 -4.88 20.65 -15.94
CA SER A 15 -3.68 20.01 -15.39
C SER A 15 -3.68 20.20 -13.87
N VAL A 16 -3.25 19.17 -13.14
CA VAL A 16 -3.09 19.20 -11.67
C VAL A 16 -2.19 20.34 -11.20
N LYS A 17 -1.36 20.90 -12.09
CA LYS A 17 -0.50 22.06 -11.83
C LYS A 17 -1.24 23.33 -11.43
N ASP A 18 -2.54 23.45 -11.75
CA ASP A 18 -3.31 24.67 -11.49
C ASP A 18 -4.04 24.62 -10.14
N ARG A 19 -4.01 23.53 -9.41
CA ARG A 19 -4.81 23.34 -8.18
C ARG A 19 -4.12 23.58 -6.84
N CYS A 20 -2.78 23.76 -6.80
CA CYS A 20 -2.13 24.04 -5.51
C CYS A 20 -0.84 24.86 -5.66
N PRO A 21 -0.89 26.18 -5.37
CA PRO A 21 0.29 27.05 -5.37
C PRO A 21 1.38 26.66 -4.34
N ARG A 22 1.03 25.83 -3.35
CA ARG A 22 1.98 25.34 -2.33
C ARG A 22 2.98 24.31 -2.85
N ILE A 23 2.67 23.61 -3.94
CA ILE A 23 3.54 22.54 -4.48
C ILE A 23 4.79 23.13 -5.16
N LYS A 24 4.67 24.26 -5.87
CA LYS A 24 5.79 24.88 -6.61
C LYS A 24 6.92 25.44 -5.74
N LYS A 25 6.62 25.94 -4.54
CA LYS A 25 7.65 26.50 -3.64
C LYS A 25 8.48 25.43 -2.91
N ARG A 26 8.02 24.20 -2.85
CA ARG A 26 8.62 23.14 -2.05
C ARG A 26 9.58 22.22 -2.81
N THR A 27 9.48 22.16 -4.13
CA THR A 27 10.41 21.36 -4.96
C THR A 27 11.83 21.92 -4.97
N GLU A 28 12.02 23.21 -4.72
CA GLU A 28 13.35 23.84 -4.66
C GLU A 28 14.05 23.70 -3.29
N GLU A 29 13.29 23.38 -2.22
CA GLU A 29 13.84 23.15 -0.87
C GLU A 29 14.30 21.72 -0.60
N ILE A 30 13.93 20.75 -1.44
CA ILE A 30 14.27 19.31 -1.28
C ILE A 30 15.77 19.03 -1.52
N GLY A 31 16.51 19.95 -2.09
CA GLY A 31 17.95 19.81 -2.38
C GLY A 31 18.91 20.06 -1.20
N LYS A 32 18.45 20.52 -0.04
CA LYS A 32 19.28 20.58 1.18
C LYS A 32 19.11 19.28 1.94
N MET A 33 20.22 18.59 2.28
CA MET A 33 20.24 17.41 3.16
C MET A 33 19.47 17.74 4.45
N SER A 34 18.15 17.52 4.43
CA SER A 34 17.35 17.59 5.66
C SER A 34 17.70 16.40 6.52
N GLU A 35 17.93 16.62 7.80
CA GLU A 35 18.10 15.56 8.79
C GLU A 35 16.98 14.51 8.62
N LYS A 36 17.37 13.22 8.55
CA LYS A 36 16.41 12.11 8.41
C LYS A 36 15.42 12.11 9.57
N LEU A 37 14.18 11.71 9.30
CA LEU A 37 13.19 11.48 10.35
C LEU A 37 13.52 10.17 11.09
N LYS A 38 13.44 10.22 12.40
CA LYS A 38 13.61 9.07 13.29
C LYS A 38 12.36 8.20 13.25
N VAL A 39 12.54 6.92 12.94
CA VAL A 39 11.43 5.98 12.75
C VAL A 39 11.49 4.86 13.77
N GLY A 40 10.33 4.57 14.35
CA GLY A 40 10.11 3.38 15.17
C GLY A 40 9.41 2.28 14.37
N ILE A 41 9.80 1.03 14.58
CA ILE A 41 9.15 -0.14 14.01
C ILE A 41 8.45 -0.91 15.11
N LEU A 42 7.11 -0.84 15.15
CA LEU A 42 6.28 -1.60 16.08
C LEU A 42 6.01 -2.99 15.49
N GLY A 43 6.35 -4.03 16.23
CA GLY A 43 6.32 -5.41 15.72
C GLY A 43 7.56 -5.79 14.90
N GLY A 44 8.71 -5.15 15.15
CA GLY A 44 9.93 -5.27 14.36
C GLY A 44 10.52 -6.68 14.24
N THR A 45 10.18 -7.61 15.14
CA THR A 45 10.70 -8.99 15.11
C THR A 45 9.89 -9.93 14.19
N GLY A 46 8.71 -9.54 13.74
CA GLY A 46 7.89 -10.28 12.78
C GLY A 46 8.36 -10.10 11.33
N MET A 47 7.87 -10.92 10.40
CA MET A 47 8.29 -10.89 8.99
C MET A 47 8.09 -9.51 8.34
N VAL A 48 6.96 -8.84 8.57
CA VAL A 48 6.69 -7.51 8.01
C VAL A 48 7.59 -6.45 8.65
N GLY A 49 7.82 -6.54 9.97
CA GLY A 49 8.75 -5.65 10.67
C GLY A 49 10.18 -5.79 10.14
N GLN A 50 10.65 -7.02 9.90
CA GLN A 50 11.94 -7.29 9.26
C GLN A 50 12.01 -6.71 7.84
N ARG A 51 10.92 -6.79 7.08
CA ARG A 51 10.84 -6.20 5.74
C ARG A 51 10.93 -4.67 5.80
N PHE A 52 10.29 -4.00 6.76
CA PHE A 52 10.49 -2.56 6.98
C PHE A 52 11.96 -2.22 7.23
N ILE A 53 12.60 -2.94 8.12
CA ILE A 53 14.02 -2.73 8.47
C ILE A 53 14.92 -2.90 7.25
N SER A 54 14.69 -3.95 6.45
CA SER A 54 15.45 -4.18 5.21
C SER A 54 15.25 -3.05 4.18
N LEU A 55 14.00 -2.59 3.98
CA LEU A 55 13.69 -1.54 3.01
C LEU A 55 14.14 -0.14 3.45
N LEU A 56 14.28 0.08 4.75
CA LEU A 56 14.72 1.36 5.30
C LEU A 56 16.24 1.46 5.46
N GLU A 57 16.99 0.39 5.17
CA GLU A 57 18.44 0.46 5.09
C GLU A 57 18.86 1.50 4.05
N ASN A 58 19.66 2.48 4.47
CA ASN A 58 20.11 3.59 3.62
C ASN A 58 18.98 4.45 3.00
N HIS A 59 17.77 4.42 3.56
CA HIS A 59 16.67 5.24 3.05
C HIS A 59 17.03 6.74 3.16
N PRO A 60 16.79 7.56 2.11
CA PRO A 60 17.25 8.95 2.10
C PRO A 60 16.53 9.86 3.10
N TRP A 61 15.30 9.54 3.50
CA TRP A 61 14.46 10.39 4.35
C TRP A 61 14.21 9.84 5.74
N PHE A 62 14.38 8.54 5.96
CA PHE A 62 14.00 7.84 7.18
C PHE A 62 15.18 7.06 7.76
N GLU A 63 15.28 7.03 9.08
CA GLU A 63 16.28 6.26 9.82
C GLU A 63 15.60 5.46 10.92
N VAL A 64 15.78 4.16 10.93
CA VAL A 64 15.29 3.29 12.01
C VAL A 64 16.14 3.49 13.24
N THR A 65 15.59 4.16 14.24
CA THR A 65 16.27 4.43 15.52
C THR A 65 15.71 3.63 16.68
N THR A 66 14.48 3.10 16.53
CA THR A 66 13.77 2.41 17.61
C THR A 66 13.02 1.20 17.05
N ILE A 67 13.17 0.07 17.72
CA ILE A 67 12.44 -1.15 17.42
C ILE A 67 11.67 -1.55 18.67
N ALA A 68 10.37 -1.75 18.55
CA ALA A 68 9.53 -2.21 19.63
C ALA A 68 8.80 -3.50 19.26
N ALA A 69 8.67 -4.40 20.22
CA ALA A 69 8.03 -5.70 20.03
C ALA A 69 7.33 -6.15 21.32
N SER A 70 6.86 -7.40 21.34
CA SER A 70 6.23 -7.98 22.53
C SER A 70 7.18 -7.98 23.74
N PRO A 71 6.63 -8.02 24.97
CA PRO A 71 7.44 -8.07 26.21
C PRO A 71 8.51 -9.17 26.20
N ARG A 72 8.30 -10.28 25.49
CA ARG A 72 9.26 -11.40 25.40
C ARG A 72 10.54 -11.02 24.66
N SER A 73 10.49 -10.06 23.77
CA SER A 73 11.62 -9.58 22.98
C SER A 73 12.28 -8.34 23.59
N ALA A 74 11.58 -7.63 24.46
CA ALA A 74 12.06 -6.40 25.09
C ALA A 74 13.30 -6.63 25.94
N GLY A 75 14.22 -5.66 25.94
CA GLY A 75 15.49 -5.71 26.69
C GLY A 75 16.62 -6.46 26.01
N LYS A 76 16.36 -7.15 24.90
CA LYS A 76 17.39 -7.84 24.07
C LYS A 76 17.86 -6.92 22.96
N THR A 77 19.08 -7.10 22.46
CA THR A 77 19.45 -6.49 21.17
C THR A 77 18.58 -7.06 20.06
N TYR A 78 18.39 -6.30 18.97
CA TYR A 78 17.56 -6.76 17.87
C TYR A 78 18.05 -8.09 17.28
N GLU A 79 19.38 -8.23 17.10
CA GLU A 79 19.98 -9.48 16.65
C GLU A 79 19.65 -10.66 17.59
N GLN A 80 19.74 -10.46 18.91
CA GLN A 80 19.36 -11.49 19.89
C GLN A 80 17.85 -11.78 19.88
N ALA A 81 17.03 -10.73 19.73
CA ALA A 81 15.59 -10.87 19.73
C ALA A 81 15.06 -11.62 18.50
N VAL A 82 15.69 -11.43 17.34
CA VAL A 82 15.35 -12.13 16.10
C VAL A 82 16.02 -13.50 16.02
N GLY A 83 17.30 -13.60 16.33
CA GLY A 83 18.09 -14.85 16.24
C GLY A 83 17.94 -15.49 14.85
N ASP A 84 17.73 -16.80 14.82
CA ASP A 84 17.59 -17.57 13.57
C ASP A 84 16.27 -17.30 12.80
N ARG A 85 15.43 -16.39 13.29
CA ARG A 85 14.12 -16.05 12.66
C ARG A 85 14.22 -14.91 11.65
N TRP A 86 15.43 -14.49 11.25
CA TRP A 86 15.58 -13.55 10.13
C TRP A 86 15.11 -14.22 8.83
N LYS A 87 14.12 -13.62 8.15
CA LYS A 87 13.43 -14.21 7.00
C LYS A 87 13.66 -13.46 5.70
N MET A 88 14.51 -12.44 5.71
CA MET A 88 14.81 -11.67 4.52
C MET A 88 15.95 -12.32 3.71
N ASP A 89 15.93 -12.11 2.39
CA ASP A 89 16.97 -12.61 1.49
C ASP A 89 18.29 -11.84 1.62
N THR A 90 18.24 -10.62 2.17
CA THR A 90 19.42 -9.80 2.50
C THR A 90 19.84 -9.99 3.95
N PRO A 91 21.13 -9.81 4.28
CA PRO A 91 21.59 -9.82 5.67
C PRO A 91 20.86 -8.78 6.52
N MET A 92 20.81 -9.01 7.83
CA MET A 92 20.30 -8.00 8.77
C MET A 92 21.21 -6.76 8.73
N PRO A 93 20.66 -5.53 8.53
CA PRO A 93 21.46 -4.31 8.50
C PRO A 93 22.28 -4.11 9.78
N GLU A 94 23.54 -3.80 9.66
CA GLU A 94 24.45 -3.61 10.81
C GLU A 94 23.96 -2.51 11.76
N ALA A 95 23.40 -1.45 11.23
CA ALA A 95 22.90 -0.30 12.00
C ALA A 95 21.83 -0.66 13.04
N VAL A 96 21.08 -1.76 12.83
CA VAL A 96 19.97 -2.12 13.72
C VAL A 96 20.31 -3.26 14.69
N LYS A 97 21.37 -4.03 14.46
CA LYS A 97 21.71 -5.23 15.23
C LYS A 97 21.75 -5.00 16.73
N ASN A 98 22.34 -3.88 17.14
CA ASN A 98 22.58 -3.53 18.53
C ASN A 98 21.47 -2.66 19.15
N ILE A 99 20.42 -2.31 18.40
CA ILE A 99 19.27 -1.59 18.96
C ILE A 99 18.62 -2.49 20.01
N VAL A 100 18.47 -1.97 21.23
CA VAL A 100 17.75 -2.67 22.29
C VAL A 100 16.25 -2.59 21.98
N VAL A 101 15.61 -3.74 21.84
CA VAL A 101 14.18 -3.83 21.56
C VAL A 101 13.39 -3.34 22.75
N MET A 102 12.49 -2.39 22.54
CA MET A 102 11.60 -1.85 23.56
C MET A 102 10.30 -2.65 23.64
N ASN A 103 9.61 -2.55 24.76
CA ASN A 103 8.27 -3.10 24.89
C ASN A 103 7.27 -2.20 24.16
N VAL A 104 6.54 -2.74 23.20
CA VAL A 104 5.56 -1.98 22.40
C VAL A 104 4.44 -1.35 23.23
N ASN A 105 4.15 -1.89 24.41
CA ASN A 105 3.15 -1.35 25.33
C ASN A 105 3.64 -0.13 26.13
N GLU A 106 4.93 0.15 26.12
CA GLU A 106 5.51 1.35 26.75
C GLU A 106 5.42 2.55 25.79
N VAL A 107 4.19 2.91 25.45
CA VAL A 107 3.85 3.83 24.36
C VAL A 107 4.57 5.18 24.48
N GLU A 108 4.50 5.84 25.64
CA GLU A 108 5.14 7.14 25.87
C GLU A 108 6.65 7.09 25.71
N GLN A 109 7.27 6.02 26.19
CA GLN A 109 8.72 5.85 26.14
C GLN A 109 9.20 5.64 24.70
N VAL A 110 8.52 4.78 23.92
CA VAL A 110 8.83 4.55 22.51
C VAL A 110 8.58 5.83 21.70
N ALA A 111 7.42 6.44 21.88
CA ALA A 111 7.01 7.64 21.15
C ALA A 111 7.94 8.84 21.37
N SER A 112 8.57 8.95 22.53
CA SER A 112 9.51 10.05 22.85
C SER A 112 10.79 10.01 22.00
N GLN A 113 11.13 8.86 21.41
CA GLN A 113 12.38 8.64 20.69
C GLN A 113 12.25 8.81 19.16
N VAL A 114 11.04 8.94 18.65
CA VAL A 114 10.76 8.87 17.21
C VAL A 114 9.89 10.02 16.71
N ASP A 115 9.99 10.32 15.43
CA ASP A 115 9.14 11.29 14.76
C ASP A 115 7.81 10.66 14.32
N PHE A 116 7.83 9.39 13.93
CA PHE A 116 6.65 8.58 13.60
C PHE A 116 6.99 7.08 13.70
N VAL A 117 5.97 6.22 13.56
CA VAL A 117 6.16 4.78 13.61
C VAL A 117 5.50 4.06 12.44
N PHE A 118 6.10 2.95 12.00
CA PHE A 118 5.42 1.92 11.23
C PHE A 118 4.89 0.86 12.18
N SER A 119 3.64 0.40 11.95
CA SER A 119 3.01 -0.63 12.76
C SER A 119 2.82 -1.93 11.97
N ALA A 120 3.37 -3.01 12.51
CA ALA A 120 3.21 -4.39 12.06
C ALA A 120 3.05 -5.32 13.27
N VAL A 121 2.35 -4.87 14.30
CA VAL A 121 2.10 -5.64 15.52
C VAL A 121 1.18 -6.82 15.25
N ASP A 122 1.37 -7.91 15.98
CA ASP A 122 0.56 -9.12 15.91
C ASP A 122 -0.23 -9.27 17.23
N MET A 123 -1.47 -8.82 17.21
CA MET A 123 -2.41 -8.76 18.33
C MET A 123 -3.83 -8.92 17.79
N THR A 124 -4.83 -8.94 18.67
CA THR A 124 -6.24 -8.86 18.27
C THR A 124 -6.53 -7.50 17.59
N LYS A 125 -7.58 -7.44 16.76
CA LYS A 125 -7.94 -6.19 16.07
C LYS A 125 -8.23 -5.05 17.05
N GLU A 126 -8.86 -5.36 18.17
CA GLU A 126 -9.20 -4.42 19.23
C GLU A 126 -7.95 -3.86 19.91
N GLU A 127 -6.99 -4.73 20.23
CA GLU A 127 -5.70 -4.33 20.81
C GLU A 127 -4.89 -3.48 19.82
N ILE A 128 -4.88 -3.86 18.53
CA ILE A 128 -4.20 -3.08 17.47
C ILE A 128 -4.81 -1.69 17.35
N LYS A 129 -6.16 -1.58 17.31
CA LYS A 129 -6.84 -0.28 17.26
C LYS A 129 -6.44 0.59 18.43
N LYS A 130 -6.48 0.02 19.63
CA LYS A 130 -6.15 0.74 20.85
C LYS A 130 -4.71 1.23 20.85
N ILE A 131 -3.74 0.34 20.59
CA ILE A 131 -2.33 0.70 20.68
C ILE A 131 -1.92 1.71 19.59
N GLU A 132 -2.44 1.58 18.37
CA GLU A 132 -2.15 2.52 17.28
C GLU A 132 -2.74 3.91 17.59
N GLU A 133 -3.94 4.00 18.15
CA GLU A 133 -4.51 5.28 18.62
C GLU A 133 -3.77 5.83 19.84
N ASP A 134 -3.29 4.99 20.76
CA ASP A 134 -2.49 5.44 21.90
C ASP A 134 -1.18 6.09 21.44
N TYR A 135 -0.48 5.49 20.44
CA TYR A 135 0.68 6.14 19.80
C TYR A 135 0.30 7.46 19.12
N ALA A 136 -0.81 7.51 18.38
CA ALA A 136 -1.26 8.74 17.75
C ALA A 136 -1.54 9.85 18.77
N LYS A 137 -2.13 9.52 19.93
CA LYS A 137 -2.41 10.47 21.03
C LYS A 137 -1.15 11.05 21.66
N THR A 138 0.00 10.38 21.56
CA THR A 138 1.30 10.96 21.96
C THR A 138 1.88 11.92 20.92
N GLU A 139 1.09 12.36 19.95
CA GLU A 139 1.51 13.19 18.82
C GLU A 139 2.50 12.47 17.88
N THR A 140 2.46 11.13 17.84
CA THR A 140 3.30 10.29 17.00
C THR A 140 2.45 9.68 15.88
N PRO A 141 2.60 10.12 14.62
CA PRO A 141 1.90 9.51 13.49
C PRO A 141 2.21 8.01 13.35
N VAL A 142 1.20 7.24 12.99
CA VAL A 142 1.29 5.79 12.77
C VAL A 142 0.98 5.48 11.32
N VAL A 143 1.89 4.83 10.61
CA VAL A 143 1.63 4.25 9.29
C VAL A 143 1.53 2.75 9.45
N SER A 144 0.32 2.22 9.33
CA SER A 144 0.02 0.84 9.71
C SER A 144 -0.08 -0.10 8.51
N ASN A 145 0.53 -1.28 8.64
CA ASN A 145 0.33 -2.41 7.75
C ASN A 145 -0.88 -3.28 8.17
N ASN A 146 -1.40 -3.08 9.37
CA ASN A 146 -2.46 -3.88 9.95
C ASN A 146 -3.84 -3.58 9.34
N SER A 147 -4.76 -4.54 9.45
CA SER A 147 -6.11 -4.40 8.93
C SER A 147 -7.10 -3.75 9.91
N ALA A 148 -6.71 -3.54 11.17
CA ALA A 148 -7.62 -3.15 12.23
C ALA A 148 -8.35 -1.82 11.95
N HIS A 149 -7.64 -0.81 11.46
CA HIS A 149 -8.19 0.52 11.17
C HIS A 149 -8.66 0.73 9.73
N ARG A 150 -8.59 -0.27 8.84
CA ARG A 150 -8.96 -0.08 7.41
C ARG A 150 -10.38 0.40 7.20
N TRP A 151 -11.29 0.10 8.13
CA TRP A 151 -12.70 0.49 8.07
C TRP A 151 -13.08 1.56 9.10
N THR A 152 -12.13 2.09 9.86
CA THR A 152 -12.38 3.25 10.72
C THR A 152 -12.70 4.46 9.84
N PRO A 153 -13.83 5.16 10.06
CA PRO A 153 -14.37 6.12 9.09
C PRO A 153 -13.40 7.24 8.70
N ASP A 154 -12.67 7.77 9.68
CA ASP A 154 -11.73 8.90 9.54
C ASP A 154 -10.26 8.47 9.39
N VAL A 155 -9.99 7.19 9.18
CA VAL A 155 -8.64 6.68 8.90
C VAL A 155 -8.46 6.49 7.40
N PRO A 156 -7.48 7.15 6.76
CA PRO A 156 -7.21 6.96 5.35
C PRO A 156 -6.57 5.60 5.09
N MET A 157 -7.16 4.82 4.17
CA MET A 157 -6.58 3.61 3.60
C MET A 157 -6.07 3.96 2.20
N VAL A 158 -4.74 3.97 2.02
CA VAL A 158 -4.11 4.62 0.87
C VAL A 158 -3.27 3.66 0.03
N VAL A 159 -3.50 3.72 -1.29
CA VAL A 159 -2.54 3.35 -2.32
C VAL A 159 -2.04 4.67 -2.91
N PRO A 160 -0.78 5.07 -2.67
CA PRO A 160 -0.31 6.41 -2.98
C PRO A 160 -0.52 6.88 -4.42
N GLU A 161 -0.46 5.96 -5.38
CA GLU A 161 -0.70 6.23 -6.80
C GLU A 161 -2.19 6.38 -7.16
N ILE A 162 -3.11 5.95 -6.28
CA ILE A 162 -4.55 5.89 -6.61
C ILE A 162 -5.34 6.98 -5.89
N ASN A 163 -5.21 7.06 -4.57
CA ASN A 163 -6.10 7.87 -3.74
C ASN A 163 -5.38 8.75 -2.70
N PRO A 164 -4.33 9.50 -3.09
CA PRO A 164 -3.59 10.36 -2.16
C PRO A 164 -4.48 11.42 -1.48
N GLN A 165 -5.58 11.84 -2.13
CA GLN A 165 -6.54 12.80 -1.59
C GLN A 165 -7.30 12.29 -0.35
N HIS A 166 -7.34 10.97 -0.10
CA HIS A 166 -7.95 10.44 1.11
C HIS A 166 -7.22 10.87 2.39
N MET A 167 -5.97 11.33 2.29
CA MET A 167 -5.23 11.88 3.42
C MET A 167 -5.90 13.14 4.01
N GLU A 168 -6.76 13.83 3.26
CA GLU A 168 -7.52 14.98 3.75
C GLU A 168 -8.45 14.63 4.93
N VAL A 169 -8.87 13.36 5.07
CA VAL A 169 -9.69 12.91 6.20
C VAL A 169 -8.95 12.97 7.54
N ILE A 170 -7.61 13.02 7.54
CA ILE A 170 -6.77 13.08 8.75
C ILE A 170 -7.15 14.29 9.62
N LYS A 171 -7.61 15.39 9.06
CA LYS A 171 -8.07 16.55 9.84
C LYS A 171 -9.19 16.18 10.81
N TYR A 172 -10.14 15.35 10.39
CA TYR A 172 -11.25 14.90 11.23
C TYR A 172 -10.83 13.85 12.26
N GLN A 173 -9.89 12.98 11.88
CA GLN A 173 -9.29 12.04 12.83
C GLN A 173 -8.57 12.77 13.96
N LYS A 174 -7.81 13.83 13.65
CA LYS A 174 -7.14 14.67 14.65
C LYS A 174 -8.14 15.38 15.59
N GLU A 175 -9.26 15.85 15.06
CA GLU A 175 -10.36 16.38 15.88
C GLU A 175 -10.88 15.33 16.86
N ARG A 176 -11.15 14.11 16.40
CA ARG A 176 -11.65 13.01 17.24
C ARG A 176 -10.64 12.56 18.30
N LEU A 177 -9.36 12.47 17.93
CA LEU A 177 -8.28 12.04 18.84
C LEU A 177 -7.80 13.16 19.78
N GLY A 178 -8.14 14.42 19.50
CA GLY A 178 -7.62 15.58 20.23
C GLY A 178 -6.14 15.86 19.98
N THR A 179 -5.61 15.50 18.80
CA THR A 179 -4.21 15.64 18.44
C THR A 179 -3.98 16.79 17.47
N LYS A 180 -2.76 17.32 17.46
CA LYS A 180 -2.31 18.31 16.47
C LYS A 180 -1.48 17.66 15.35
N ARG A 181 -0.71 16.67 15.71
CA ARG A 181 0.27 16.01 14.86
C ARG A 181 -0.01 14.52 14.64
N GLY A 182 -0.45 13.82 15.70
CA GLY A 182 -0.70 12.39 15.72
C GLY A 182 -1.92 11.97 14.89
N PHE A 183 -1.81 10.88 14.18
CA PHE A 183 -2.88 10.22 13.40
C PHE A 183 -2.46 8.79 13.04
N VAL A 184 -3.42 8.00 12.56
CA VAL A 184 -3.20 6.68 11.96
C VAL A 184 -3.54 6.75 10.47
N ALA A 185 -2.67 6.24 9.62
CA ALA A 185 -2.94 5.98 8.22
C ALA A 185 -2.62 4.50 7.94
N VAL A 186 -3.39 3.85 7.07
CA VAL A 186 -3.23 2.43 6.79
C VAL A 186 -3.06 2.16 5.30
N LYS A 187 -2.36 1.08 4.97
CA LYS A 187 -2.34 0.52 3.63
C LYS A 187 -3.40 -0.57 3.48
N PRO A 188 -3.95 -0.81 2.28
CA PRO A 188 -4.93 -1.87 2.03
C PRO A 188 -4.31 -3.27 2.03
N ASN A 189 -5.15 -4.27 1.80
CA ASN A 189 -4.76 -5.66 1.63
C ASN A 189 -3.75 -5.86 0.50
N CYS A 190 -2.87 -6.85 0.66
CA CYS A 190 -1.80 -7.13 -0.31
C CYS A 190 -2.33 -7.74 -1.62
N SER A 191 -3.39 -8.54 -1.58
CA SER A 191 -3.89 -9.24 -2.77
C SER A 191 -4.47 -8.29 -3.81
N ILE A 192 -5.12 -7.21 -3.39
CA ILE A 192 -5.75 -6.25 -4.31
C ILE A 192 -4.74 -5.46 -5.16
N GLN A 193 -3.47 -5.43 -4.76
CA GLN A 193 -2.43 -4.73 -5.52
C GLN A 193 -2.20 -5.34 -6.90
N SER A 194 -2.54 -6.61 -7.10
CA SER A 194 -2.39 -7.28 -8.39
C SER A 194 -3.47 -6.89 -9.43
N TYR A 195 -4.57 -6.23 -9.01
CA TYR A 195 -5.66 -5.90 -9.94
C TYR A 195 -6.32 -4.54 -9.71
N ALA A 196 -6.41 -4.01 -8.49
CA ALA A 196 -7.03 -2.71 -8.25
C ALA A 196 -6.33 -1.54 -8.95
N PRO A 197 -4.98 -1.47 -9.00
CA PRO A 197 -4.28 -0.48 -9.80
C PRO A 197 -4.59 -0.58 -11.30
N VAL A 198 -4.72 -1.80 -11.83
CA VAL A 198 -5.06 -2.07 -13.23
C VAL A 198 -6.44 -1.52 -13.56
N LEU A 199 -7.45 -1.85 -12.74
CA LEU A 199 -8.80 -1.34 -12.89
C LEU A 199 -8.86 0.19 -12.73
N THR A 200 -7.97 0.75 -11.91
CA THR A 200 -7.87 2.22 -11.75
C THR A 200 -7.35 2.88 -13.03
N ALA A 201 -6.36 2.29 -13.69
CA ALA A 201 -5.85 2.77 -14.97
C ALA A 201 -6.96 2.76 -16.05
N TRP A 202 -7.92 1.86 -15.93
CA TRP A 202 -9.06 1.71 -16.85
C TRP A 202 -10.34 2.42 -16.40
N LYS A 203 -10.27 3.28 -15.40
CA LYS A 203 -11.44 3.96 -14.82
C LYS A 203 -12.25 4.77 -15.83
N GLU A 204 -11.63 5.34 -16.85
CA GLU A 204 -12.31 6.08 -17.92
C GLU A 204 -13.30 5.24 -18.74
N PHE A 205 -13.06 3.91 -18.82
CA PHE A 205 -13.94 2.96 -19.50
C PHE A 205 -15.06 2.44 -18.61
N GLU A 206 -15.12 2.89 -17.35
CA GLU A 206 -16.17 2.57 -16.38
C GLU A 206 -16.36 1.05 -16.18
N PRO A 207 -15.37 0.34 -15.59
CA PRO A 207 -15.55 -1.05 -15.20
C PRO A 207 -16.70 -1.14 -14.20
N TYR A 208 -17.64 -2.10 -14.39
CA TYR A 208 -18.84 -2.21 -13.54
C TYR A 208 -19.09 -3.60 -12.95
N GLU A 209 -18.60 -4.67 -13.57
CA GLU A 209 -18.60 -6.03 -13.03
C GLU A 209 -17.19 -6.63 -13.11
N VAL A 210 -16.72 -7.19 -12.01
CA VAL A 210 -15.39 -7.78 -11.91
C VAL A 210 -15.46 -9.12 -11.19
N VAL A 211 -14.87 -10.14 -11.79
CA VAL A 211 -14.61 -11.43 -11.14
C VAL A 211 -13.10 -11.60 -11.02
N ALA A 212 -12.60 -11.81 -9.81
CA ALA A 212 -11.20 -12.02 -9.55
C ALA A 212 -10.96 -13.32 -8.81
N THR A 213 -9.95 -14.07 -9.22
CA THR A 213 -9.40 -15.18 -8.44
C THR A 213 -7.96 -14.85 -8.11
N THR A 214 -7.63 -14.79 -6.82
CA THR A 214 -6.26 -14.51 -6.37
C THR A 214 -5.54 -15.79 -5.97
N TYR A 215 -4.31 -15.92 -6.44
CA TYR A 215 -3.37 -16.99 -6.09
C TYR A 215 -2.32 -16.40 -5.16
N GLN A 216 -2.45 -16.68 -3.87
CA GLN A 216 -1.71 -15.96 -2.83
C GLN A 216 -0.55 -16.75 -2.26
N ALA A 217 0.62 -16.13 -2.25
CA ALA A 217 1.87 -16.67 -1.72
C ALA A 217 1.83 -16.91 -0.20
N ILE A 218 2.62 -17.87 0.27
CA ILE A 218 2.66 -18.28 1.69
C ILE A 218 3.25 -17.21 2.62
N SER A 219 4.12 -16.32 2.11
CA SER A 219 4.65 -15.20 2.90
C SER A 219 3.57 -14.21 3.34
N GLY A 220 2.41 -14.19 2.67
CA GLY A 220 1.23 -13.45 3.11
C GLY A 220 0.67 -13.94 4.46
N ALA A 221 0.95 -15.18 4.84
CA ALA A 221 0.67 -15.74 6.17
C ALA A 221 1.86 -15.60 7.15
N GLY A 222 2.90 -14.83 6.81
CA GLY A 222 4.11 -14.71 7.63
C GLY A 222 4.99 -15.96 7.66
N LYS A 223 4.82 -16.86 6.70
CA LYS A 223 5.49 -18.17 6.67
C LYS A 223 6.41 -18.33 5.47
N THR A 224 7.40 -19.19 5.63
CA THR A 224 8.24 -19.73 4.56
C THR A 224 7.95 -21.21 4.36
N PHE A 225 8.51 -21.85 3.34
CA PHE A 225 8.40 -23.31 3.17
C PHE A 225 9.05 -24.10 4.32
N LYS A 226 10.02 -23.52 5.03
CA LYS A 226 10.59 -24.12 6.24
C LYS A 226 9.58 -24.15 7.37
N ASP A 227 8.76 -23.08 7.50
CA ASP A 227 7.72 -22.97 8.53
C ASP A 227 6.44 -23.73 8.16
N TRP A 228 6.25 -24.01 6.87
CA TRP A 228 5.02 -24.61 6.34
C TRP A 228 5.30 -25.57 5.17
N PRO A 229 6.02 -26.68 5.43
CA PRO A 229 6.43 -27.63 4.39
C PRO A 229 5.24 -28.32 3.69
N GLU A 230 4.06 -28.43 4.36
CA GLU A 230 2.85 -29.04 3.81
C GLU A 230 2.25 -28.25 2.65
N MET A 231 2.73 -27.01 2.43
CA MET A 231 2.32 -26.23 1.25
C MET A 231 3.01 -26.69 -0.04
N LEU A 232 4.13 -27.41 0.04
CA LEU A 232 4.77 -27.94 -1.17
C LEU A 232 3.83 -28.93 -1.87
N GLY A 233 3.48 -28.63 -3.12
CA GLY A 233 2.57 -29.44 -3.93
C GLY A 233 1.10 -29.35 -3.51
N ASN A 234 0.71 -28.37 -2.68
CA ASN A 234 -0.65 -28.22 -2.15
C ASN A 234 -1.27 -26.87 -2.51
N ILE A 235 -2.59 -26.82 -2.63
CA ILE A 235 -3.42 -25.63 -2.82
C ILE A 235 -4.51 -25.62 -1.77
N ILE A 236 -4.67 -24.51 -1.05
CA ILE A 236 -5.75 -24.33 -0.08
C ILE A 236 -6.78 -23.35 -0.65
N PRO A 237 -8.04 -23.75 -0.90
CA PRO A 237 -9.06 -22.92 -1.54
C PRO A 237 -9.74 -21.92 -0.60
N TYR A 238 -9.11 -21.59 0.51
CA TYR A 238 -9.67 -20.71 1.53
C TYR A 238 -8.59 -19.97 2.29
N ILE A 239 -8.76 -18.64 2.40
CA ILE A 239 -7.94 -17.77 3.25
C ILE A 239 -8.90 -16.89 4.07
N GLY A 240 -8.89 -17.05 5.38
CA GLY A 240 -9.86 -16.42 6.28
C GLY A 240 -10.02 -14.92 6.09
N GLY A 241 -11.20 -14.46 5.69
CA GLY A 241 -11.55 -13.04 5.49
C GLY A 241 -10.88 -12.35 4.31
N GLU A 242 -10.15 -13.05 3.43
CA GLU A 242 -9.47 -12.43 2.30
C GLU A 242 -10.44 -12.07 1.17
N GLU A 243 -11.46 -12.87 0.93
CA GLU A 243 -12.46 -12.61 -0.12
C GLU A 243 -13.21 -11.30 0.16
N GLU A 244 -13.71 -11.12 1.38
CA GLU A 244 -14.39 -9.89 1.79
C GLU A 244 -13.51 -8.65 1.64
N LYS A 245 -12.23 -8.73 2.03
CA LYS A 245 -11.27 -7.63 1.84
C LYS A 245 -11.06 -7.33 0.36
N SER A 246 -10.89 -8.38 -0.45
CA SER A 246 -10.65 -8.27 -1.89
C SER A 246 -11.84 -7.66 -2.63
N GLU A 247 -13.06 -7.88 -2.17
CA GLU A 247 -14.29 -7.33 -2.75
C GLU A 247 -14.55 -5.89 -2.31
N LYS A 248 -14.26 -5.54 -1.06
CA LYS A 248 -14.68 -4.27 -0.46
C LYS A 248 -13.59 -3.20 -0.40
N GLU A 249 -12.33 -3.57 -0.15
CA GLU A 249 -11.26 -2.57 0.00
C GLU A 249 -11.02 -1.74 -1.28
N PRO A 250 -11.08 -2.30 -2.51
CA PRO A 250 -11.00 -1.48 -3.72
C PRO A 250 -12.07 -0.38 -3.78
N LEU A 251 -13.30 -0.68 -3.35
CA LEU A 251 -14.39 0.31 -3.32
C LEU A 251 -14.09 1.46 -2.36
N ARG A 252 -13.48 1.17 -1.20
CA ARG A 252 -13.05 2.21 -0.27
C ARG A 252 -11.93 3.07 -0.86
N ILE A 253 -10.98 2.48 -1.56
CA ILE A 253 -9.88 3.19 -2.24
C ILE A 253 -10.44 4.12 -3.34
N TRP A 254 -11.45 3.68 -4.09
CA TRP A 254 -12.11 4.49 -5.13
C TRP A 254 -13.21 5.42 -4.61
N GLY A 255 -13.42 5.44 -3.30
CA GLY A 255 -14.34 6.32 -2.62
C GLY A 255 -13.89 7.78 -2.60
N HIS A 256 -14.48 8.55 -1.73
CA HIS A 256 -14.15 9.96 -1.55
C HIS A 256 -14.26 10.37 -0.08
N VAL A 257 -13.61 11.47 0.27
CA VAL A 257 -13.78 12.11 1.57
C VAL A 257 -15.07 12.91 1.55
N ASP A 258 -15.97 12.62 2.50
CA ASP A 258 -17.22 13.35 2.74
C ASP A 258 -16.98 14.29 3.93
N ASP A 259 -16.91 15.58 3.66
CA ASP A 259 -16.63 16.60 4.66
C ASP A 259 -17.78 16.81 5.66
N GLU A 260 -19.03 16.55 5.25
CA GLU A 260 -20.20 16.66 6.14
C GLU A 260 -20.22 15.50 7.14
N LYS A 261 -19.96 14.29 6.66
CA LYS A 261 -19.92 13.08 7.49
C LYS A 261 -18.57 12.87 8.18
N LYS A 262 -17.56 13.68 7.82
CA LYS A 262 -16.18 13.59 8.34
C LYS A 262 -15.57 12.20 8.19
N GLN A 263 -15.77 11.57 7.03
CA GLN A 263 -15.37 10.19 6.79
C GLN A 263 -15.07 9.90 5.32
N ILE A 264 -14.47 8.74 5.07
CA ILE A 264 -14.35 8.19 3.72
C ILE A 264 -15.61 7.38 3.41
N VAL A 265 -16.31 7.77 2.33
CA VAL A 265 -17.46 7.04 1.78
C VAL A 265 -16.97 6.16 0.63
N PRO A 266 -17.16 4.83 0.70
CA PRO A 266 -16.76 3.93 -0.38
C PRO A 266 -17.56 4.18 -1.67
N ALA A 267 -16.93 3.88 -2.80
CA ALA A 267 -17.63 3.80 -4.09
C ALA A 267 -18.63 2.62 -4.09
N THR A 268 -19.64 2.72 -4.94
CA THR A 268 -20.69 1.69 -5.09
C THR A 268 -20.49 0.82 -6.34
N SER A 269 -19.51 1.12 -7.17
CA SER A 269 -19.18 0.42 -8.40
C SER A 269 -17.64 0.37 -8.56
N PRO A 270 -17.10 -0.68 -9.20
CA PRO A 270 -17.75 -1.87 -9.75
C PRO A 270 -18.28 -2.84 -8.68
N VAL A 271 -19.17 -3.77 -9.08
CA VAL A 271 -19.45 -4.96 -8.28
C VAL A 271 -18.28 -5.93 -8.44
N ILE A 272 -17.70 -6.38 -7.35
CA ILE A 272 -16.56 -7.30 -7.34
C ILE A 272 -16.96 -8.56 -6.60
N THR A 273 -16.71 -9.73 -7.21
CA THR A 273 -16.68 -11.00 -6.51
C THR A 273 -15.28 -11.59 -6.60
N CYS A 274 -14.80 -12.16 -5.51
CA CYS A 274 -13.44 -12.65 -5.42
C CYS A 274 -13.37 -14.04 -4.78
N GLN A 275 -12.48 -14.89 -5.30
CA GLN A 275 -12.08 -16.13 -4.69
C GLN A 275 -10.58 -16.09 -4.38
N CYS A 276 -10.22 -16.41 -3.13
CA CYS A 276 -8.84 -16.31 -2.66
C CYS A 276 -8.25 -17.69 -2.36
N ILE A 277 -7.20 -18.06 -3.09
CA ILE A 277 -6.58 -19.39 -3.06
C ILE A 277 -5.13 -19.24 -2.56
N ARG A 278 -4.73 -20.05 -1.57
CA ARG A 278 -3.33 -20.16 -1.16
C ARG A 278 -2.61 -21.15 -2.07
N VAL A 279 -1.48 -20.73 -2.62
CA VAL A 279 -0.66 -21.52 -3.55
C VAL A 279 0.77 -21.71 -3.04
N PRO A 280 1.50 -22.76 -3.49
CA PRO A 280 2.85 -23.08 -3.04
C PRO A 280 3.88 -22.17 -3.72
N VAL A 281 3.74 -20.85 -3.51
CA VAL A 281 4.64 -19.79 -3.98
C VAL A 281 5.12 -19.01 -2.76
N LEU A 282 6.42 -18.69 -2.71
CA LEU A 282 6.97 -17.98 -1.55
C LEU A 282 6.50 -16.52 -1.50
N ASN A 283 6.74 -15.76 -2.55
CA ASN A 283 6.35 -14.36 -2.71
C ASN A 283 5.63 -14.14 -4.04
N GLY A 284 4.77 -13.14 -4.09
CA GLY A 284 4.01 -12.76 -5.29
C GLY A 284 2.56 -13.25 -5.25
N HIS A 285 1.63 -12.28 -5.29
CA HIS A 285 0.21 -12.55 -5.44
C HIS A 285 -0.19 -12.32 -6.89
N THR A 286 -0.73 -13.36 -7.51
CA THR A 286 -1.26 -13.32 -8.88
C THR A 286 -2.78 -13.26 -8.84
N ALA A 287 -3.40 -12.48 -9.73
CA ALA A 287 -4.84 -12.45 -9.90
C ALA A 287 -5.22 -12.77 -11.35
N ALA A 288 -6.16 -13.70 -11.53
CA ALA A 288 -6.88 -13.89 -12.78
C ALA A 288 -8.19 -13.11 -12.70
N VAL A 289 -8.40 -12.17 -13.63
CA VAL A 289 -9.47 -11.18 -13.55
C VAL A 289 -10.27 -11.13 -14.83
N PHE A 290 -11.59 -11.06 -14.70
CA PHE A 290 -12.55 -10.86 -15.76
C PHE A 290 -13.30 -9.56 -15.48
N VAL A 291 -13.52 -8.73 -16.51
CA VAL A 291 -14.07 -7.39 -16.33
C VAL A 291 -15.05 -7.02 -17.45
N LYS A 292 -16.16 -6.37 -17.09
CA LYS A 292 -17.09 -5.72 -18.00
C LYS A 292 -16.99 -4.20 -17.87
N PHE A 293 -17.08 -3.51 -18.99
CA PHE A 293 -17.01 -2.06 -19.10
C PHE A 293 -18.31 -1.48 -19.65
N LYS A 294 -18.74 -0.32 -19.12
CA LYS A 294 -19.86 0.43 -19.72
C LYS A 294 -19.46 1.04 -21.06
N LYS A 295 -18.24 1.58 -21.14
CA LYS A 295 -17.64 2.10 -22.36
C LYS A 295 -16.64 1.05 -22.83
N LYS A 296 -16.97 0.33 -23.91
CA LYS A 296 -16.14 -0.79 -24.37
C LYS A 296 -14.84 -0.30 -24.99
N PRO A 297 -13.67 -0.58 -24.34
CA PRO A 297 -12.37 -0.19 -24.88
C PRO A 297 -11.87 -1.21 -25.91
N THR A 298 -10.94 -0.77 -26.77
CA THR A 298 -10.12 -1.69 -27.56
C THR A 298 -8.94 -2.20 -26.72
N LYS A 299 -8.29 -3.26 -27.20
CA LYS A 299 -7.08 -3.80 -26.54
C LYS A 299 -5.96 -2.75 -26.45
N GLU A 300 -5.77 -2.00 -27.51
CA GLU A 300 -4.75 -0.95 -27.62
C GLU A 300 -5.00 0.17 -26.58
N GLN A 301 -6.25 0.60 -26.43
CA GLN A 301 -6.62 1.60 -25.43
C GLN A 301 -6.34 1.10 -24.01
N LEU A 302 -6.64 -0.16 -23.72
CA LEU A 302 -6.35 -0.75 -22.41
C LEU A 302 -4.85 -0.82 -22.13
N ILE A 303 -4.05 -1.25 -23.11
CA ILE A 303 -2.59 -1.33 -23.00
C ILE A 303 -1.99 0.08 -22.82
N GLU A 304 -2.44 1.04 -23.63
CA GLU A 304 -1.96 2.42 -23.55
C GLU A 304 -2.28 3.04 -22.18
N ALA A 305 -3.47 2.80 -21.65
CA ALA A 305 -3.85 3.26 -20.32
C ALA A 305 -2.93 2.69 -19.21
N LEU A 306 -2.51 1.42 -19.31
CA LEU A 306 -1.55 0.82 -18.38
C LEU A 306 -0.16 1.46 -18.50
N LYS A 307 0.36 1.59 -19.72
CA LYS A 307 1.70 2.13 -19.99
C LYS A 307 1.84 3.59 -19.56
N ASN A 308 0.76 4.36 -19.66
CA ASN A 308 0.75 5.79 -19.34
C ASN A 308 0.29 6.09 -17.90
N TYR A 309 -0.08 5.05 -17.13
CA TYR A 309 -0.57 5.29 -15.76
C TYR A 309 0.55 5.78 -14.85
N SER A 310 0.34 6.95 -14.29
CA SER A 310 1.25 7.61 -13.35
C SER A 310 0.44 8.28 -12.24
N GLY A 311 0.99 8.33 -11.05
CA GLY A 311 0.37 8.94 -9.88
C GLY A 311 1.23 10.01 -9.23
N VAL A 312 0.72 10.59 -8.15
CA VAL A 312 1.43 11.61 -7.36
C VAL A 312 2.83 11.17 -6.90
N PRO A 313 3.06 9.90 -6.50
CA PRO A 313 4.42 9.46 -6.14
C PRO A 313 5.45 9.63 -7.27
N GLN A 314 5.08 9.32 -8.51
CA GLN A 314 5.95 9.48 -9.68
C GLN A 314 6.18 10.96 -10.00
N GLU A 315 5.13 11.79 -9.93
CA GLU A 315 5.23 13.24 -10.15
C GLU A 315 6.17 13.91 -9.13
N LEU A 316 6.09 13.48 -7.86
CA LEU A 316 6.93 13.98 -6.77
C LEU A 316 8.30 13.30 -6.70
N LYS A 317 8.55 12.26 -7.51
CA LYS A 317 9.77 11.46 -7.50
C LYS A 317 10.11 10.97 -6.09
N LEU A 318 9.12 10.36 -5.42
CA LEU A 318 9.31 9.84 -4.07
C LEU A 318 10.35 8.71 -4.10
N PRO A 319 11.20 8.57 -3.05
CA PRO A 319 12.32 7.63 -3.06
C PRO A 319 11.98 6.17 -3.39
N SER A 320 10.84 5.68 -2.89
CA SER A 320 10.38 4.30 -3.11
C SER A 320 9.36 4.18 -4.25
N ALA A 321 9.05 5.29 -4.95
CA ALA A 321 8.11 5.25 -6.07
C ALA A 321 8.75 4.51 -7.25
N PRO A 322 8.07 3.52 -7.85
CA PRO A 322 8.52 2.91 -9.09
C PRO A 322 8.52 3.96 -10.21
N GLU A 323 9.49 3.92 -11.09
CA GLU A 323 9.52 4.78 -12.28
C GLU A 323 8.37 4.44 -13.20
N HIS A 324 8.17 3.14 -13.42
CA HIS A 324 7.04 2.58 -14.18
C HIS A 324 6.15 1.77 -13.24
N PHE A 325 4.98 2.32 -12.90
CA PHE A 325 4.11 1.68 -11.91
C PHE A 325 3.49 0.38 -12.43
N ILE A 326 3.07 0.34 -13.70
CA ILE A 326 2.46 -0.83 -14.32
C ILE A 326 3.20 -1.16 -15.62
N GLN A 327 3.69 -2.41 -15.76
CA GLN A 327 4.16 -2.92 -17.03
C GLN A 327 3.13 -3.86 -17.68
N TYR A 328 3.06 -3.83 -19.00
CA TYR A 328 2.31 -4.80 -19.79
C TYR A 328 3.27 -5.75 -20.51
N LEU A 329 3.04 -7.05 -20.37
CA LEU A 329 3.83 -8.13 -20.95
C LEU A 329 3.01 -8.80 -22.05
N GLU A 330 3.60 -8.93 -23.23
CA GLU A 330 2.91 -9.43 -24.41
C GLU A 330 3.00 -10.95 -24.58
N GLU A 331 4.00 -11.56 -23.92
CA GLU A 331 4.23 -12.99 -23.99
C GLU A 331 3.07 -13.78 -23.37
N ASP A 332 2.66 -14.85 -24.07
CA ASP A 332 1.51 -15.67 -23.67
C ASP A 332 1.65 -16.37 -22.31
N ASN A 333 2.86 -16.56 -21.83
CA ASN A 333 3.15 -17.22 -20.55
C ASN A 333 3.56 -16.25 -19.43
N ARG A 334 3.29 -14.95 -19.58
CA ARG A 334 3.63 -13.90 -18.60
C ARG A 334 2.38 -13.19 -18.08
N PRO A 335 2.38 -12.65 -16.83
CA PRO A 335 3.50 -12.63 -15.88
C PRO A 335 3.71 -13.97 -15.17
N GLN A 336 4.97 -14.26 -14.86
CA GLN A 336 5.37 -15.37 -14.00
C GLN A 336 6.00 -14.85 -12.70
N VAL A 337 5.67 -15.45 -11.58
CA VAL A 337 6.19 -15.02 -10.27
C VAL A 337 7.71 -14.98 -10.27
N SER A 338 8.37 -16.06 -10.73
CA SER A 338 9.83 -16.17 -10.72
C SER A 338 10.56 -15.15 -11.60
N LEU A 339 9.88 -14.57 -12.58
CA LEU A 339 10.46 -13.63 -13.53
C LEU A 339 10.08 -12.18 -13.25
N ASP A 340 8.84 -11.95 -12.75
CA ASP A 340 8.22 -10.64 -12.79
C ASP A 340 7.91 -10.04 -11.41
N VAL A 341 7.99 -10.83 -10.34
CA VAL A 341 7.61 -10.36 -8.99
C VAL A 341 8.46 -9.17 -8.50
N ASN A 342 9.70 -9.09 -8.97
CA ASN A 342 10.64 -8.05 -8.57
C ASN A 342 10.69 -6.85 -9.53
N PHE A 343 9.73 -6.73 -10.45
CA PHE A 343 9.63 -5.55 -11.31
C PHE A 343 9.61 -4.27 -10.47
N GLU A 344 10.44 -3.27 -10.84
CA GLU A 344 10.64 -2.05 -10.07
C GLU A 344 10.96 -2.33 -8.58
N HIS A 345 11.88 -3.27 -8.33
CA HIS A 345 12.25 -3.72 -6.98
C HIS A 345 11.07 -4.25 -6.15
N GLY A 346 10.05 -4.81 -6.80
CA GLY A 346 8.82 -5.30 -6.17
C GLY A 346 7.77 -4.22 -5.89
N MET A 347 8.00 -2.99 -6.34
CA MET A 347 7.05 -1.88 -6.19
C MET A 347 6.15 -1.69 -7.42
N GLY A 348 6.49 -2.27 -8.56
CA GLY A 348 5.68 -2.26 -9.77
C GLY A 348 4.66 -3.39 -9.84
N ILE A 349 3.73 -3.29 -10.78
CA ILE A 349 2.69 -4.26 -11.09
C ILE A 349 2.93 -4.81 -12.49
N SER A 350 2.92 -6.12 -12.65
CA SER A 350 3.06 -6.78 -13.94
C SER A 350 1.71 -7.28 -14.43
N VAL A 351 1.34 -6.94 -15.65
CA VAL A 351 0.07 -7.31 -16.29
C VAL A 351 0.35 -8.02 -17.60
N GLY A 352 -0.34 -9.10 -17.86
CA GLY A 352 -0.27 -9.81 -19.13
C GLY A 352 -1.55 -10.58 -19.41
N ARG A 353 -1.54 -11.38 -20.46
CA ARG A 353 -2.69 -12.19 -20.85
C ARG A 353 -3.98 -11.39 -21.09
N LEU A 354 -3.87 -10.12 -21.50
CA LEU A 354 -5.02 -9.29 -21.84
C LEU A 354 -5.63 -9.77 -23.16
N ARG A 355 -6.86 -10.24 -23.10
CA ARG A 355 -7.60 -10.78 -24.24
C ARG A 355 -9.10 -10.67 -24.02
N GLU A 356 -9.84 -10.68 -25.13
CA GLU A 356 -11.30 -10.75 -25.10
C GLU A 356 -11.79 -12.00 -24.37
N ASP A 357 -12.95 -11.88 -23.75
CA ASP A 357 -13.62 -12.99 -23.08
C ASP A 357 -15.00 -13.27 -23.69
N THR A 358 -15.47 -14.51 -23.57
CA THR A 358 -16.75 -14.95 -24.14
C THR A 358 -17.97 -14.56 -23.28
N VAL A 359 -17.78 -14.29 -21.99
CA VAL A 359 -18.82 -13.96 -21.01
C VAL A 359 -18.69 -12.52 -20.54
N TYR A 360 -17.45 -12.09 -20.29
CA TYR A 360 -17.08 -10.74 -19.94
C TYR A 360 -16.54 -10.00 -21.18
N ASP A 361 -16.22 -8.72 -21.06
CA ASP A 361 -15.61 -8.00 -22.19
C ASP A 361 -14.13 -8.39 -22.33
N TRP A 362 -13.39 -8.34 -21.21
CA TRP A 362 -11.95 -8.60 -21.17
C TRP A 362 -11.55 -9.44 -19.96
N LYS A 363 -10.41 -10.14 -20.12
CA LYS A 363 -9.74 -10.86 -19.04
C LYS A 363 -8.24 -10.65 -19.08
N PHE A 364 -7.60 -10.64 -17.91
CA PHE A 364 -6.16 -10.44 -17.77
C PHE A 364 -5.60 -11.19 -16.56
N VAL A 365 -4.28 -11.23 -16.46
CA VAL A 365 -3.55 -11.70 -15.28
C VAL A 365 -2.68 -10.56 -14.76
N GLY A 366 -2.80 -10.27 -13.47
CA GLY A 366 -1.98 -9.29 -12.76
C GLY A 366 -1.11 -9.96 -11.70
N LEU A 367 0.07 -9.40 -11.45
CA LEU A 367 1.02 -9.87 -10.44
C LEU A 367 1.60 -8.69 -9.67
N SER A 368 1.67 -8.82 -8.35
CA SER A 368 2.35 -7.87 -7.47
C SER A 368 3.14 -8.58 -6.36
N HIS A 369 4.18 -7.94 -5.86
CA HIS A 369 4.95 -8.46 -4.73
C HIS A 369 4.22 -8.19 -3.42
N ASN A 370 3.73 -9.23 -2.76
CA ASN A 370 2.85 -9.13 -1.60
C ASN A 370 3.51 -8.57 -0.33
N THR A 371 4.82 -8.78 -0.11
CA THR A 371 5.52 -8.28 1.07
C THR A 371 6.24 -6.94 0.84
N VAL A 372 6.44 -6.54 -0.41
CA VAL A 372 6.97 -5.22 -0.80
C VAL A 372 5.82 -4.30 -1.15
N ARG A 373 5.33 -4.25 -2.40
CA ARG A 373 4.17 -3.40 -2.79
C ARG A 373 2.96 -3.64 -1.88
N GLY A 374 2.65 -4.88 -1.63
CA GLY A 374 1.49 -5.31 -0.86
C GLY A 374 1.60 -5.12 0.65
N ALA A 375 2.79 -4.84 1.20
CA ALA A 375 3.01 -4.68 2.64
C ALA A 375 3.96 -3.52 2.96
N ALA A 376 5.17 -3.83 3.44
CA ALA A 376 6.10 -2.81 3.98
C ALA A 376 6.48 -1.73 2.96
N GLY A 377 6.76 -2.09 1.70
CA GLY A 377 7.12 -1.12 0.67
C GLY A 377 5.99 -0.14 0.37
N GLY A 378 4.74 -0.62 0.27
CA GLY A 378 3.57 0.24 0.10
C GLY A 378 3.35 1.18 1.28
N ALA A 379 3.63 0.73 2.51
CA ALA A 379 3.55 1.59 3.69
C ALA A 379 4.69 2.62 3.74
N VAL A 380 5.91 2.25 3.33
CA VAL A 380 7.04 3.20 3.21
C VAL A 380 6.69 4.30 2.21
N LEU A 381 6.19 3.95 1.03
CA LEU A 381 5.76 4.93 0.02
C LEU A 381 4.61 5.82 0.54
N CYS A 382 3.69 5.27 1.34
CA CYS A 382 2.64 6.05 2.01
C CYS A 382 3.24 7.07 2.99
N ALA A 383 4.23 6.67 3.80
CA ALA A 383 4.93 7.59 4.72
C ALA A 383 5.72 8.68 3.98
N GLU A 384 6.36 8.34 2.85
CA GLU A 384 7.03 9.31 1.99
C GLU A 384 6.03 10.35 1.46
N LEU A 385 4.86 9.92 0.98
CA LEU A 385 3.82 10.81 0.52
C LEU A 385 3.29 11.69 1.65
N LEU A 386 3.02 11.14 2.83
CA LEU A 386 2.61 11.89 4.02
C LEU A 386 3.66 12.94 4.43
N LYS A 387 4.96 12.60 4.35
CA LYS A 387 6.05 13.56 4.59
C LYS A 387 6.08 14.64 3.51
N ALA A 388 6.02 14.28 2.23
CA ALA A 388 6.05 15.22 1.13
C ALA A 388 4.88 16.22 1.17
N GLN A 389 3.70 15.77 1.61
CA GLN A 389 2.52 16.61 1.79
C GLN A 389 2.48 17.36 3.13
N GLY A 390 3.44 17.12 4.04
CA GLY A 390 3.58 17.84 5.30
C GLY A 390 2.72 17.32 6.45
N TYR A 391 2.15 16.12 6.34
CA TYR A 391 1.46 15.45 7.44
C TYR A 391 2.44 14.87 8.47
N ILE A 392 3.54 14.29 8.01
CA ILE A 392 4.64 13.81 8.86
C ILE A 392 5.77 14.83 8.83
N THR A 393 6.15 15.33 10.01
CA THR A 393 7.22 16.29 10.20
C THR A 393 8.14 15.81 11.32
N LYS A 394 9.28 16.47 11.51
CA LYS A 394 10.12 16.26 12.69
C LYS A 394 9.37 16.67 13.96
N LYS A 395 9.56 15.91 15.04
CA LYS A 395 8.98 16.16 16.36
C LYS A 395 9.73 17.28 17.10
#